data_4ceb26f2fa986c3d8a726d1a5a823ab0
#
_entry.id   4ceb26f2fa986c3d8a726d1a5a823ab0
#
_cell.length_a   1.000
_cell.length_b   1.000
_cell.length_c   1.000
_cell.angle_alpha   90.00
_cell.angle_beta   90.00
_cell.angle_gamma   90.00
#
_symmetry.space_group_name_H-M   'P 1'
#
loop_
_entity.id
_entity.type
_entity.pdbx_description
1 polymer ?
#
loop_
_entity_poly.entity_id
_entity_poly.type
_entity_poly.pdbx_seq_one_letter_code
_entity_poly.pdbx_strand_id
1 'polypeptide(L)'
;MVYRIEKTTRTVIYLKKAILIRSGSTKNYPIRNIKCTGKEEKINSLREGMHVRLEGMLVLPELPRNPGQFNRRIYESGKKIDFYLENPTVLEVKEQRSGVREVVEIWKTEMMNRCEKIYQDEEAGILEAMLFGEKSELSGDIKELYQAAGISHVL
;
A
#
# COMPACT_ATOMS: atom_id res chain seq x y z
N MET A 1 -1.75 12.18 -0.44
CA MET A 1 -0.89 11.45 0.52
C MET A 1 -0.87 9.97 0.17
N VAL A 2 0.31 9.37 0.11
CA VAL A 2 0.51 7.91 -0.05
C VAL A 2 0.06 7.21 1.22
N TYR A 3 -0.82 6.21 1.12
CA TYR A 3 -1.28 5.49 2.30
C TYR A 3 -1.01 3.97 2.24
N ARG A 4 -0.71 3.44 1.07
CA ARG A 4 -0.36 2.03 0.87
C ARG A 4 0.51 1.87 -0.37
N ILE A 5 1.50 1.01 -0.28
CA ILE A 5 2.38 0.64 -1.39
C ILE A 5 2.41 -0.88 -1.48
N GLU A 6 2.14 -1.41 -2.67
CA GLU A 6 2.28 -2.83 -2.97
C GLU A 6 3.37 -2.99 -4.03
N LYS A 7 4.41 -3.75 -3.71
CA LYS A 7 5.52 -4.05 -4.62
C LYS A 7 5.34 -5.47 -5.14
N THR A 8 4.96 -5.57 -6.39
CA THR A 8 4.89 -6.82 -7.14
C THR A 8 5.74 -6.67 -8.40
N THR A 9 5.36 -7.26 -9.52
CA THR A 9 6.00 -7.01 -10.83
C THR A 9 5.94 -5.53 -11.25
N ARG A 10 4.96 -4.77 -10.73
CA ARG A 10 4.84 -3.32 -10.88
C ARG A 10 4.54 -2.72 -9.52
N THR A 11 5.12 -1.57 -9.22
CA THR A 11 4.79 -0.85 -7.99
C THR A 11 3.41 -0.23 -8.11
N VAL A 12 2.55 -0.56 -7.17
CA VAL A 12 1.20 0.00 -7.05
C VAL A 12 1.16 0.90 -5.82
N ILE A 13 0.76 2.14 -6.03
CA ILE A 13 0.65 3.14 -4.97
C ILE A 13 -0.81 3.55 -4.84
N TYR A 14 -1.27 3.60 -3.62
CA TYR A 14 -2.60 4.09 -3.28
C TYR A 14 -2.49 5.46 -2.63
N LEU A 15 -3.17 6.44 -3.21
CA LEU A 15 -3.23 7.81 -2.71
C LEU A 15 -4.60 8.08 -2.14
N LYS A 16 -4.65 8.70 -0.97
CA LYS A 16 -5.89 9.20 -0.35
C LYS A 16 -5.91 10.70 -0.26
N LYS A 17 -7.13 11.27 -0.21
CA LYS A 17 -7.34 12.72 -0.15
C LYS A 17 -6.60 13.42 -1.29
N ALA A 18 -6.74 12.91 -2.50
CA ALA A 18 -6.12 13.48 -3.68
C ALA A 18 -6.90 14.70 -4.18
N ILE A 19 -6.18 15.62 -4.79
CA ILE A 19 -6.75 16.79 -5.46
C ILE A 19 -6.33 16.70 -6.92
N LEU A 20 -7.30 16.64 -7.82
CA LEU A 20 -7.04 16.68 -9.25
C LEU A 20 -6.96 18.14 -9.70
N ILE A 21 -5.86 18.47 -10.35
CA ILE A 21 -5.62 19.73 -11.02
C ILE A 21 -5.52 19.47 -12.52
N ARG A 22 -6.49 19.94 -13.27
CA ARG A 22 -6.43 19.83 -14.74
C ARG A 22 -5.52 20.90 -15.30
N SER A 23 -4.64 20.55 -16.24
CA SER A 23 -3.80 21.51 -16.95
C SER A 23 -4.65 22.61 -17.58
N GLY A 24 -4.28 23.86 -17.32
CA GLY A 24 -5.03 25.04 -17.81
C GLY A 24 -6.31 25.38 -17.01
N SER A 25 -6.58 24.73 -15.88
CA SER A 25 -7.72 25.04 -15.02
C SER A 25 -7.27 25.49 -13.63
N THR A 26 -7.96 26.50 -13.09
CA THR A 26 -7.79 26.94 -11.70
C THR A 26 -8.67 26.17 -10.71
N LYS A 27 -9.52 25.26 -11.21
CA LYS A 27 -10.42 24.48 -10.37
C LYS A 27 -9.74 23.25 -9.81
N ASN A 28 -9.90 23.02 -8.52
CA ASN A 28 -9.45 21.86 -7.78
C ASN A 28 -10.62 20.90 -7.57
N TYR A 29 -10.43 19.65 -7.97
CA TYR A 29 -11.45 18.61 -7.80
C TYR A 29 -10.97 17.63 -6.74
N PRO A 30 -11.61 17.57 -5.55
CA PRO A 30 -11.27 16.61 -4.54
C PRO A 30 -11.67 15.20 -4.98
N ILE A 31 -10.76 14.25 -4.85
CA ILE A 31 -10.98 12.84 -5.16
C ILE A 31 -10.65 12.02 -3.91
N ARG A 32 -11.43 10.98 -3.65
CA ARG A 32 -11.24 10.16 -2.45
C ARG A 32 -9.91 9.42 -2.49
N ASN A 33 -9.80 8.42 -3.34
CA ASN A 33 -8.60 7.61 -3.49
C ASN A 33 -8.29 7.37 -4.97
N ILE A 34 -7.00 7.30 -5.26
CA ILE A 34 -6.47 7.00 -6.60
C ILE A 34 -5.49 5.83 -6.46
N LYS A 35 -5.58 4.89 -7.37
CA LYS A 35 -4.61 3.81 -7.54
C LYS A 35 -3.67 4.19 -8.67
N CYS A 36 -2.36 4.29 -8.37
CA CYS A 36 -1.33 4.60 -9.33
C CYS A 36 -0.54 3.34 -9.66
N THR A 37 -0.28 3.08 -10.93
CA THR A 37 0.53 1.95 -11.37
C THR A 37 1.62 2.44 -12.30
N GLY A 38 2.87 2.25 -11.93
CA GLY A 38 4.02 2.71 -12.72
C GLY A 38 5.25 1.84 -12.54
N LYS A 39 6.23 2.05 -13.43
CA LYS A 39 7.53 1.35 -13.41
C LYS A 39 8.71 2.31 -13.12
N GLU A 40 8.44 3.60 -12.91
CA GLU A 40 9.49 4.57 -12.66
C GLU A 40 10.26 4.27 -11.36
N GLU A 41 11.58 4.40 -11.39
CA GLU A 41 12.43 4.23 -10.19
C GLU A 41 12.07 5.19 -9.06
N LYS A 42 11.67 6.42 -9.39
CA LYS A 42 11.20 7.42 -8.42
C LYS A 42 9.95 6.97 -7.65
N ILE A 43 9.11 6.15 -8.28
CA ILE A 43 7.93 5.56 -7.64
C ILE A 43 8.34 4.52 -6.61
N ASN A 44 9.42 3.78 -6.86
CA ASN A 44 9.94 2.78 -5.93
C ASN A 44 10.56 3.37 -4.67
N SER A 45 10.98 4.64 -4.71
CA SER A 45 11.54 5.37 -3.56
C SER A 45 10.47 6.00 -2.66
N LEU A 46 9.22 6.02 -3.08
CA LEU A 46 8.13 6.58 -2.28
C LEU A 46 7.84 5.69 -1.07
N ARG A 47 7.47 6.33 0.03
CA ARG A 47 7.08 5.69 1.29
C ARG A 47 5.69 6.13 1.70
N GLU A 48 5.06 5.34 2.52
CA GLU A 48 3.78 5.69 3.09
C GLU A 48 3.90 6.94 3.97
N GLY A 49 2.87 7.78 3.94
CA GLY A 49 2.85 9.06 4.64
C GLY A 49 3.38 10.25 3.84
N MET A 50 4.10 10.04 2.75
CA MET A 50 4.59 11.13 1.90
C MET A 50 3.45 11.84 1.16
N HIS A 51 3.59 13.14 1.01
CA HIS A 51 2.76 13.92 0.10
C HIS A 51 3.45 14.02 -1.25
N VAL A 52 2.75 13.61 -2.30
CA VAL A 52 3.32 13.56 -3.64
C VAL A 52 2.47 14.36 -4.62
N ARG A 53 3.14 15.00 -5.55
CA ARG A 53 2.53 15.59 -6.74
C ARG A 53 2.91 14.73 -7.93
N LEU A 54 1.88 14.17 -8.56
CA LEU A 54 2.05 13.27 -9.70
C LEU A 54 1.36 13.85 -10.93
N GLU A 55 1.92 13.58 -12.08
CA GLU A 55 1.31 13.81 -13.37
C GLU A 55 1.15 12.49 -14.09
N GLY A 56 0.05 12.28 -14.78
CA GLY A 56 -0.20 11.04 -15.53
C GLY A 56 -1.59 11.01 -16.14
N MET A 57 -1.89 9.92 -16.81
CA MET A 57 -3.18 9.71 -17.45
C MET A 57 -4.20 9.17 -16.45
N LEU A 58 -5.28 9.91 -16.25
CA LEU A 58 -6.37 9.50 -15.37
C LEU A 58 -7.35 8.62 -16.13
N VAL A 59 -7.55 7.41 -15.65
CA VAL A 59 -8.41 6.41 -16.27
C VAL A 59 -9.45 5.91 -15.29
N LEU A 60 -10.67 5.70 -15.75
CA LEU A 60 -11.72 5.06 -14.97
C LEU A 60 -11.54 3.53 -14.99
N PRO A 61 -11.84 2.84 -13.88
CA PRO A 61 -11.91 1.38 -13.89
C PRO A 61 -12.87 0.88 -14.97
N GLU A 62 -12.45 -0.14 -15.72
CA GLU A 62 -13.22 -0.70 -16.83
C GLU A 62 -14.54 -1.30 -16.37
N LEU A 63 -15.56 -1.15 -17.21
CA LEU A 63 -16.83 -1.85 -17.07
C LEU A 63 -16.71 -3.26 -17.69
N PRO A 64 -17.49 -4.24 -17.20
CA PRO A 64 -17.55 -5.55 -17.84
C PRO A 64 -18.08 -5.41 -19.27
N ARG A 65 -17.43 -6.11 -20.19
CA ARG A 65 -17.83 -6.12 -21.62
C ARG A 65 -18.76 -7.28 -21.93
N ASN A 66 -18.72 -8.34 -21.12
CA ASN A 66 -19.51 -9.55 -21.31
C ASN A 66 -20.39 -9.85 -20.09
N PRO A 67 -21.56 -10.48 -20.25
CA PRO A 67 -22.36 -10.99 -19.16
C PRO A 67 -21.54 -11.96 -18.29
N GLY A 68 -21.60 -11.81 -16.96
CA GLY A 68 -20.84 -12.63 -16.02
C GLY A 68 -19.38 -12.24 -15.81
N GLN A 69 -18.86 -11.28 -16.57
CA GLN A 69 -17.49 -10.77 -16.35
C GLN A 69 -17.42 -9.99 -15.06
N PHE A 70 -16.28 -10.13 -14.35
CA PHE A 70 -16.00 -9.41 -13.12
C PHE A 70 -16.09 -7.88 -13.32
N ASN A 71 -16.93 -7.23 -12.52
CA ASN A 71 -17.10 -5.78 -12.59
C ASN A 71 -16.05 -5.06 -11.74
N ARG A 72 -14.95 -4.68 -12.39
CA ARG A 72 -13.82 -3.99 -11.74
C ARG A 72 -14.24 -2.64 -11.14
N ARG A 73 -15.16 -1.92 -11.78
CA ARG A 73 -15.63 -0.62 -11.28
C ARG A 73 -16.37 -0.75 -9.96
N ILE A 74 -17.26 -1.71 -9.81
CA ILE A 74 -17.97 -1.96 -8.55
C ILE A 74 -16.99 -2.40 -7.47
N TYR A 75 -16.06 -3.28 -7.78
CA TYR A 75 -15.06 -3.76 -6.84
C TYR A 75 -14.16 -2.63 -6.30
N GLU A 76 -13.63 -1.78 -7.20
CA GLU A 76 -12.79 -0.66 -6.82
C GLU A 76 -13.58 0.44 -6.09
N SER A 77 -14.83 0.66 -6.47
CA SER A 77 -15.73 1.58 -5.75
C SER A 77 -15.96 1.13 -4.30
N GLY A 78 -16.09 -0.19 -4.05
CA GLY A 78 -16.14 -0.75 -2.70
C GLY A 78 -14.88 -0.43 -1.88
N LYS A 79 -13.73 -0.33 -2.51
CA LYS A 79 -12.45 0.12 -1.92
C LYS A 79 -12.30 1.64 -1.88
N LYS A 80 -13.32 2.40 -2.29
CA LYS A 80 -13.33 3.86 -2.42
C LYS A 80 -12.29 4.40 -3.41
N ILE A 81 -11.89 3.59 -4.40
CA ILE A 81 -10.99 3.99 -5.48
C ILE A 81 -11.84 4.49 -6.64
N ASP A 82 -11.70 5.77 -6.97
CA ASP A 82 -12.50 6.42 -8.00
C ASP A 82 -11.80 6.34 -9.38
N PHE A 83 -10.47 6.42 -9.40
CA PHE A 83 -9.68 6.50 -10.62
C PHE A 83 -8.39 5.72 -10.52
N TYR A 84 -7.86 5.35 -11.69
CA TYR A 84 -6.48 4.92 -11.86
C TYR A 84 -5.65 6.04 -12.45
N LEU A 85 -4.39 6.14 -12.04
CA LEU A 85 -3.39 6.99 -12.66
C LEU A 85 -2.36 6.09 -13.31
N GLU A 86 -2.35 6.08 -14.64
CA GLU A 86 -1.42 5.30 -15.43
C GLU A 86 -0.19 6.11 -15.79
N ASN A 87 0.97 5.44 -15.79
CA ASN A 87 2.28 6.03 -16.08
C ASN A 87 2.52 7.34 -15.31
N PRO A 88 2.38 7.31 -13.96
CA PRO A 88 2.58 8.49 -13.15
C PRO A 88 4.04 8.93 -13.18
N THR A 89 4.28 10.19 -13.47
CA THR A 89 5.57 10.88 -13.33
C THR A 89 5.57 11.63 -12.00
N VAL A 90 6.61 11.47 -11.21
CA VAL A 90 6.74 12.13 -9.90
C VAL A 90 7.33 13.53 -10.12
N LEU A 91 6.51 14.55 -9.89
CA LEU A 91 6.89 15.96 -10.00
C LEU A 91 7.49 16.49 -8.70
N GLU A 92 6.86 16.19 -7.57
CA GLU A 92 7.27 16.70 -6.27
C GLU A 92 6.97 15.67 -5.18
N VAL A 93 7.88 15.54 -4.22
CA VAL A 93 7.72 14.71 -3.04
C VAL A 93 7.95 15.60 -1.82
N LYS A 94 6.99 15.63 -0.90
CA LYS A 94 7.11 16.29 0.40
C LYS A 94 7.05 15.22 1.48
N GLU A 95 8.14 15.06 2.20
CA GLU A 95 8.14 14.25 3.41
C GLU A 95 7.39 15.00 4.51
N GLN A 96 6.23 14.52 4.86
CA GLN A 96 5.57 15.00 6.06
C GLN A 96 5.97 14.05 7.19
N ARG A 97 6.97 14.43 7.96
CA ARG A 97 7.35 13.73 9.18
C ARG A 97 6.23 13.92 10.19
N SER A 98 5.41 12.91 10.36
CA SER A 98 4.53 12.82 11.53
C SER A 98 5.39 12.27 12.67
N GLY A 99 5.72 13.11 13.65
CA GLY A 99 6.54 12.70 14.78
C GLY A 99 5.99 11.48 15.52
N VAL A 100 4.67 11.34 15.59
CA VAL A 100 4.00 10.17 16.17
C VAL A 100 4.29 8.90 15.37
N ARG A 101 4.26 8.96 14.04
CA ARG A 101 4.52 7.79 13.19
C ARG A 101 5.99 7.37 13.28
N GLU A 102 6.90 8.32 13.31
CA GLU A 102 8.33 8.06 13.50
C GLU A 102 8.62 7.37 14.84
N VAL A 103 7.96 7.81 15.90
CA VAL A 103 8.07 7.17 17.23
C VAL A 103 7.52 5.74 17.19
N VAL A 104 6.38 5.51 16.56
CA VAL A 104 5.78 4.17 16.41
C VAL A 104 6.68 3.24 15.59
N GLU A 105 7.28 3.72 14.50
CA GLU A 105 8.22 2.92 13.69
C GLU A 105 9.50 2.59 14.45
N ILE A 106 10.05 3.54 15.20
CA ILE A 106 11.21 3.29 16.08
C ILE A 106 10.86 2.24 17.14
N TRP A 107 9.71 2.36 17.78
CA TRP A 107 9.22 1.41 18.76
C TRP A 107 9.04 0.00 18.17
N LYS A 108 8.44 -0.10 16.99
CA LYS A 108 8.27 -1.37 16.27
C LYS A 108 9.63 -2.02 16.03
N THR A 109 10.56 -1.27 15.43
CA THR A 109 11.92 -1.77 15.14
C THR A 109 12.67 -2.23 16.40
N GLU A 110 12.58 -1.46 17.48
CA GLU A 110 13.23 -1.81 18.75
C GLU A 110 12.63 -3.08 19.36
N MET A 111 11.30 -3.24 19.29
CA MET A 111 10.61 -4.46 19.75
C MET A 111 10.99 -5.69 18.91
N MET A 112 11.05 -5.56 17.59
CA MET A 112 11.49 -6.64 16.70
C MET A 112 12.91 -7.07 17.03
N ASN A 113 13.85 -6.13 17.13
CA ASN A 113 15.25 -6.41 17.52
C ASN A 113 15.38 -7.09 18.90
N ARG A 114 14.46 -6.85 19.81
CA ARG A 114 14.42 -7.53 21.11
C ARG A 114 13.87 -8.95 21.00
N CYS A 115 12.82 -9.16 20.18
CA CYS A 115 12.29 -10.50 19.90
C CYS A 115 13.35 -11.41 19.29
N GLU A 116 14.06 -10.95 18.26
CA GLU A 116 15.16 -11.69 17.62
C GLU A 116 16.31 -12.06 18.59
N LYS A 117 16.57 -11.26 19.62
CA LYS A 117 17.61 -11.55 20.63
C LYS A 117 17.20 -12.57 21.68
N ILE A 118 15.91 -12.73 21.92
CA ILE A 118 15.37 -13.56 23.00
C ILE A 118 14.90 -14.93 22.46
N TYR A 119 14.38 -14.95 21.24
CA TYR A 119 13.78 -16.11 20.62
C TYR A 119 14.62 -16.56 19.42
N GLN A 120 14.49 -17.84 19.05
CA GLN A 120 15.09 -18.36 17.82
C GLN A 120 14.38 -17.77 16.60
N ASP A 121 15.03 -17.75 15.45
CA ASP A 121 14.54 -17.08 14.24
C ASP A 121 13.10 -17.44 13.87
N GLU A 122 12.71 -18.72 14.00
CA GLU A 122 11.34 -19.17 13.69
C GLU A 122 10.31 -18.67 14.72
N GLU A 123 10.65 -18.71 16.02
CA GLU A 123 9.77 -18.25 17.09
C GLU A 123 9.63 -16.74 17.07
N ALA A 124 10.71 -16.02 16.78
CA ALA A 124 10.70 -14.58 16.59
C ALA A 124 9.77 -14.17 15.44
N GLY A 125 9.87 -14.85 14.29
CA GLY A 125 9.01 -14.62 13.13
C GLY A 125 7.52 -14.84 13.41
N ILE A 126 7.17 -15.85 14.21
CA ILE A 126 5.77 -16.09 14.63
C ILE A 126 5.28 -14.95 15.54
N LEU A 127 6.09 -14.55 16.52
CA LEU A 127 5.75 -13.44 17.41
C LEU A 127 5.57 -12.12 16.65
N GLU A 128 6.43 -11.83 15.70
CA GLU A 128 6.34 -10.64 14.84
C GLU A 128 5.08 -10.65 14.00
N ALA A 129 4.71 -11.80 13.42
CA ALA A 129 3.48 -11.95 12.68
C ALA A 129 2.25 -11.70 13.56
N MET A 130 2.24 -12.23 14.78
CA MET A 130 1.13 -12.07 15.73
C MET A 130 1.01 -10.63 16.27
N LEU A 131 2.14 -9.99 16.61
CA LEU A 131 2.14 -8.66 17.25
C LEU A 131 2.02 -7.52 16.24
N PHE A 132 2.66 -7.65 15.09
CA PHE A 132 2.79 -6.56 14.11
C PHE A 132 2.12 -6.87 12.75
N GLY A 133 1.63 -8.11 12.56
CA GLY A 133 1.10 -8.56 11.28
C GLY A 133 2.17 -8.71 10.20
N GLU A 134 3.45 -8.77 10.59
CA GLU A 134 4.58 -8.91 9.65
C GLU A 134 4.81 -10.38 9.35
N LYS A 135 4.57 -10.78 8.10
CA LYS A 135 4.61 -12.19 7.67
C LYS A 135 5.82 -12.50 6.79
N SER A 136 6.74 -11.56 6.64
CA SER A 136 7.90 -11.69 5.75
C SER A 136 8.86 -12.79 6.21
N GLU A 137 9.08 -12.88 7.50
CA GLU A 137 10.05 -13.81 8.11
C GLU A 137 9.48 -15.21 8.40
N LEU A 138 8.17 -15.42 8.17
CA LEU A 138 7.56 -16.74 8.35
C LEU A 138 7.94 -17.70 7.23
N SER A 139 8.45 -18.87 7.60
CA SER A 139 8.69 -19.97 6.65
C SER A 139 7.39 -20.43 5.98
N GLY A 140 7.52 -20.98 4.75
CA GLY A 140 6.36 -21.50 4.01
C GLY A 140 5.63 -22.59 4.79
N ASP A 141 6.37 -23.47 5.43
CA ASP A 141 5.85 -24.61 6.19
C ASP A 141 4.98 -24.18 7.38
N ILE A 142 5.41 -23.14 8.10
CA ILE A 142 4.64 -22.56 9.19
C ILE A 142 3.32 -21.93 8.68
N LYS A 143 3.37 -21.22 7.55
CA LYS A 143 2.17 -20.66 6.94
C LYS A 143 1.16 -21.74 6.55
N GLU A 144 1.62 -22.82 5.95
CA GLU A 144 0.77 -23.97 5.60
C GLU A 144 0.18 -24.66 6.82
N LEU A 145 0.97 -24.83 7.89
CA LEU A 145 0.51 -25.42 9.14
C LEU A 145 -0.64 -24.60 9.77
N TYR A 146 -0.48 -23.27 9.83
CA TYR A 146 -1.51 -22.38 10.36
C TYR A 146 -2.76 -22.32 9.47
N GLN A 147 -2.59 -22.45 8.16
CA GLN A 147 -3.73 -22.56 7.23
C GLN A 147 -4.46 -23.90 7.40
N ALA A 148 -3.74 -25.01 7.52
CA ALA A 148 -4.31 -26.34 7.74
C ALA A 148 -5.06 -26.42 9.07
N ALA A 149 -4.54 -25.74 10.10
CA ALA A 149 -5.18 -25.66 11.41
C ALA A 149 -6.39 -24.68 11.46
N GLY A 150 -6.67 -23.94 10.36
CA GLY A 150 -7.78 -23.00 10.29
C GLY A 150 -7.59 -21.72 11.11
N ILE A 151 -6.38 -21.47 11.62
CA ILE A 151 -6.04 -20.31 12.47
C ILE A 151 -5.17 -19.26 11.75
N SER A 152 -5.22 -19.23 10.44
CA SER A 152 -4.46 -18.27 9.61
C SER A 152 -4.78 -16.79 9.90
N HIS A 153 -5.86 -16.52 10.60
CA HIS A 153 -6.27 -15.17 11.02
C HIS A 153 -5.52 -14.66 12.25
N VAL A 154 -4.78 -15.54 12.94
CA VAL A 154 -3.97 -15.18 14.12
C VAL A 154 -2.58 -14.66 13.69
N LEU A 155 -2.16 -14.97 12.48
CA LEU A 155 -0.91 -14.50 11.87
C LEU A 155 -1.09 -13.22 11.06
#